data_7675e82ce1da2f8f1a36e256a998b124
#
_entry.id   7675e82ce1da2f8f1a36e256a998b124
#
_cell.length_a   1.000
_cell.length_b   1.000
_cell.length_c   1.000
_cell.angle_alpha   90.00
_cell.angle_beta   90.00
_cell.angle_gamma   90.00
#
_symmetry.space_group_name_H-M   'P 1'
#
loop_
_entity.id
_entity.type
_entity.pdbx_description
1 polymer ?
#
loop_
_entity_poly.entity_id
_entity_poly.type
_entity_poly.pdbx_seq_one_letter_code
_entity_poly.pdbx_strand_id
1 'polypeptide(L)'
;MFPGGLRVCRVSPVAVLRRRAVGGIALGVVSEARDLVHLCSRAEWQLAQQRGEHQPESLGSAGFVHLSTPEQVHLPANRLYSGRTDLLLLRIDAARLTSPVRWEPGVPSDPGEMVFPHLYGALPCAAVISVTPYLPAADGHFSPLPS
;
A
#
# COMPACT_ATOMS: atom_id res chain seq x y z
N MET A 1 19.89 -16.82 24.10
CA MET A 1 19.20 -17.83 23.50
C MET A 1 17.83 -17.44 23.06
N PHE A 2 17.68 -17.17 21.85
CA PHE A 2 16.56 -16.64 21.35
C PHE A 2 16.10 -17.39 20.23
N PRO A 3 15.07 -18.08 20.37
CA PRO A 3 14.25 -18.40 19.27
C PRO A 3 13.53 -17.11 18.88
N GLY A 4 14.29 -16.11 18.57
CA GLY A 4 13.75 -15.04 17.79
C GLY A 4 13.50 -15.58 16.41
N GLY A 5 12.52 -16.43 16.26
CA GLY A 5 12.02 -16.70 14.94
C GLY A 5 11.59 -15.40 14.37
N LEU A 6 12.45 -14.76 13.60
CA LEU A 6 12.07 -13.80 12.63
C LEU A 6 10.98 -14.45 11.80
N ARG A 7 9.76 -14.18 12.19
CA ARG A 7 8.65 -14.41 11.29
C ARG A 7 8.80 -13.40 10.19
N VAL A 8 9.69 -13.74 9.29
CA VAL A 8 9.73 -13.05 8.03
C VAL A 8 8.33 -13.22 7.46
N CYS A 9 7.62 -12.12 7.29
CA CYS A 9 6.48 -12.14 6.42
C CYS A 9 7.00 -12.59 5.07
N ARG A 10 6.98 -13.88 4.85
CA ARG A 10 7.25 -14.40 3.53
C ARG A 10 6.11 -13.89 2.68
N VAL A 11 6.43 -12.90 1.90
CA VAL A 11 5.63 -12.61 0.73
C VAL A 11 5.66 -13.90 -0.06
N SER A 12 4.62 -14.66 0.09
CA SER A 12 4.56 -15.93 -0.60
C SER A 12 4.35 -15.63 -2.07
N PRO A 13 5.30 -15.99 -2.92
CA PRO A 13 5.13 -15.77 -4.36
C PRO A 13 4.00 -16.59 -4.96
N VAL A 14 3.44 -17.46 -4.17
CA VAL A 14 2.40 -18.38 -4.63
C VAL A 14 1.02 -17.75 -4.66
N ALA A 15 0.91 -16.55 -4.13
CA ALA A 15 -0.38 -15.87 -4.14
C ALA A 15 -0.77 -15.35 -5.53
N VAL A 16 0.03 -15.55 -6.52
CA VAL A 16 -0.42 -15.48 -7.89
C VAL A 16 -1.13 -16.77 -8.23
N LEU A 17 -2.13 -17.08 -7.47
CA LEU A 17 -3.22 -17.82 -8.01
C LEU A 17 -3.79 -16.94 -9.09
N ARG A 18 -3.32 -17.17 -10.29
CA ARG A 18 -4.06 -16.76 -11.45
C ARG A 18 -5.44 -17.37 -11.26
N ARG A 19 -6.35 -16.57 -10.77
CA ARG A 19 -7.73 -16.89 -10.97
C ARG A 19 -7.88 -16.94 -12.46
N ARG A 20 -7.77 -18.11 -13.02
CA ARG A 20 -8.33 -18.35 -14.32
C ARG A 20 -9.75 -17.85 -14.21
N ALA A 21 -10.05 -16.88 -15.01
CA ALA A 21 -11.43 -16.52 -15.24
C ALA A 21 -12.11 -17.79 -15.70
N VAL A 22 -12.65 -18.50 -14.75
CA VAL A 22 -13.41 -19.69 -15.04
C VAL A 22 -14.64 -19.23 -15.78
N GLY A 23 -14.66 -19.52 -17.05
CA GLY A 23 -15.90 -19.47 -17.77
C GLY A 23 -16.52 -18.12 -18.00
N GLY A 24 -15.75 -17.06 -18.08
CA GLY A 24 -16.22 -15.83 -18.70
C GLY A 24 -17.52 -15.21 -18.18
N ILE A 25 -18.02 -15.66 -17.07
CA ILE A 25 -19.22 -15.10 -16.50
C ILE A 25 -18.86 -14.24 -15.34
N ALA A 26 -17.99 -13.32 -15.58
CA ALA A 26 -17.87 -12.21 -14.69
C ALA A 26 -19.00 -11.25 -15.05
N LEU A 27 -20.18 -11.61 -14.66
CA LEU A 27 -21.26 -10.66 -14.71
C LEU A 27 -20.93 -9.54 -13.76
N GLY A 28 -20.38 -8.49 -14.27
CA GLY A 28 -20.57 -7.16 -13.75
C GLY A 28 -20.18 -6.87 -12.32
N VAL A 29 -19.78 -7.83 -11.56
CA VAL A 29 -19.12 -7.57 -10.30
C VAL A 29 -17.66 -7.70 -10.55
N VAL A 30 -17.21 -6.85 -11.39
CA VAL A 30 -15.86 -6.50 -11.29
C VAL A 30 -15.79 -5.56 -10.12
N SER A 31 -15.70 -6.11 -8.93
CA SER A 31 -14.86 -5.44 -8.00
C SER A 31 -13.49 -5.50 -8.66
N GLU A 32 -13.23 -4.52 -9.47
CA GLU A 32 -11.89 -4.28 -9.90
C GLU A 32 -11.12 -4.15 -8.62
N ALA A 33 -10.39 -5.21 -8.28
CA ALA A 33 -9.37 -5.12 -7.27
C ALA A 33 -8.40 -4.09 -7.82
N ARG A 34 -8.72 -2.81 -7.59
CA ARG A 34 -7.82 -1.74 -7.91
C ARG A 34 -6.57 -2.03 -7.13
N ASP A 35 -5.45 -2.06 -7.83
CA ASP A 35 -4.18 -2.20 -7.17
C ASP A 35 -4.06 -1.09 -6.13
N LEU A 36 -3.87 -1.47 -4.91
CA LEU A 36 -3.63 -0.54 -3.83
C LEU A 36 -2.14 -0.53 -3.52
N VAL A 37 -1.63 0.64 -3.21
CA VAL A 37 -0.24 0.81 -2.81
C VAL A 37 -0.16 1.65 -1.55
N HIS A 38 0.93 1.47 -0.81
CA HIS A 38 1.23 2.28 0.37
C HIS A 38 2.72 2.62 0.38
N LEU A 39 3.04 3.81 0.88
CA LEU A 39 4.40 4.26 1.06
C LEU A 39 4.78 4.20 2.53
N CYS A 40 5.92 3.62 2.82
CA CYS A 40 6.52 3.68 4.15
C CYS A 40 8.04 3.68 4.02
N SER A 41 8.73 4.03 5.12
CA SER A 41 10.17 3.95 5.16
C SER A 41 10.62 2.49 5.35
N ARG A 42 11.89 2.24 5.04
CA ARG A 42 12.50 0.92 5.32
C ARG A 42 12.38 0.55 6.79
N ALA A 43 12.60 1.52 7.69
CA ALA A 43 12.52 1.28 9.12
C ALA A 43 11.11 0.91 9.56
N GLU A 44 10.12 1.60 9.03
CA GLU A 44 8.70 1.28 9.30
C GLU A 44 8.33 -0.11 8.81
N TRP A 45 8.80 -0.48 7.62
CA TRP A 45 8.52 -1.81 7.09
C TRP A 45 9.19 -2.91 7.89
N GLN A 46 10.44 -2.70 8.32
CA GLN A 46 11.13 -3.66 9.19
C GLN A 46 10.36 -3.88 10.48
N LEU A 47 9.86 -2.80 11.09
CA LEU A 47 9.06 -2.90 12.30
C LEU A 47 7.73 -3.63 12.04
N ALA A 48 7.09 -3.34 10.92
CA ALA A 48 5.86 -4.02 10.52
C ALA A 48 6.07 -5.53 10.37
N GLN A 49 7.17 -5.94 9.75
CA GLN A 49 7.49 -7.36 9.60
C GLN A 49 7.67 -8.06 10.95
N GLN A 50 8.24 -7.39 11.94
CA GLN A 50 8.37 -7.93 13.28
C GLN A 50 7.02 -8.09 13.98
N ARG A 51 6.10 -7.18 13.73
CA ARG A 51 4.77 -7.18 14.35
C ARG A 51 3.74 -8.01 13.59
N GLY A 52 3.97 -8.27 12.32
CA GLY A 52 3.01 -8.91 11.42
C GLY A 52 2.02 -7.94 10.77
N GLU A 53 2.06 -6.68 11.15
CA GLU A 53 1.20 -5.64 10.61
C GLU A 53 1.86 -4.28 10.68
N HIS A 54 1.46 -3.40 9.76
CA HIS A 54 1.94 -2.03 9.72
C HIS A 54 0.92 -1.10 10.36
N GLN A 55 1.37 -0.36 11.36
CA GLN A 55 0.56 0.63 12.08
C GLN A 55 1.25 1.99 11.98
N PRO A 56 1.07 2.73 10.87
CA PRO A 56 1.67 4.05 10.76
C PRO A 56 1.03 5.03 11.75
N GLU A 57 1.70 6.13 11.97
CA GLU A 57 1.23 7.17 12.88
C GLU A 57 -0.17 7.65 12.55
N SER A 58 -0.52 7.72 11.26
CA SER A 58 -1.84 8.14 10.81
C SER A 58 -2.98 7.26 11.34
N LEU A 59 -2.70 5.99 11.62
CA LEU A 59 -3.72 5.10 12.19
C LEU A 59 -4.14 5.58 13.59
N GLY A 60 -3.19 6.03 14.39
CA GLY A 60 -3.49 6.57 15.72
C GLY A 60 -4.07 7.98 15.67
N SER A 61 -3.61 8.83 14.77
CA SER A 61 -4.01 10.23 14.70
C SER A 61 -5.27 10.48 13.87
N ALA A 62 -5.44 9.75 12.77
CA ALA A 62 -6.55 9.92 11.84
C ALA A 62 -7.52 8.73 11.81
N GLY A 63 -7.13 7.60 12.39
CA GLY A 63 -7.96 6.40 12.42
C GLY A 63 -7.84 5.50 11.20
N PHE A 64 -6.96 5.82 10.27
CA PHE A 64 -6.78 5.02 9.06
C PHE A 64 -5.35 5.08 8.52
N VAL A 65 -5.02 4.11 7.70
CA VAL A 65 -3.79 4.07 6.93
C VAL A 65 -4.03 4.67 5.56
N HIS A 66 -3.20 5.63 5.17
CA HIS A 66 -3.28 6.24 3.84
C HIS A 66 -2.80 5.27 2.78
N LEU A 67 -3.69 4.88 1.89
CA LEU A 67 -3.33 4.12 0.71
C LEU A 67 -3.46 5.00 -0.53
N SER A 68 -2.99 4.50 -1.65
CA SER A 68 -3.10 5.17 -2.94
C SER A 68 -3.31 4.13 -4.04
N THR A 69 -3.69 4.58 -5.21
CA THR A 69 -3.55 3.79 -6.42
C THR A 69 -2.18 4.04 -7.03
N PRO A 70 -1.68 3.16 -7.91
CA PRO A 70 -0.41 3.42 -8.60
C PRO A 70 -0.38 4.75 -9.36
N GLU A 71 -1.52 5.17 -9.89
CA GLU A 71 -1.63 6.40 -10.68
C GLU A 71 -1.56 7.66 -9.83
N GLN A 72 -1.91 7.59 -8.55
CA GLN A 72 -1.97 8.77 -7.68
C GLN A 72 -0.87 8.83 -6.63
N VAL A 73 -0.10 7.76 -6.44
CA VAL A 73 0.84 7.66 -5.31
C VAL A 73 1.94 8.73 -5.34
N HIS A 74 2.30 9.24 -6.51
CA HIS A 74 3.27 10.31 -6.64
C HIS A 74 2.80 11.62 -5.98
N LEU A 75 1.50 11.85 -5.87
CA LEU A 75 0.96 13.05 -5.25
C LEU A 75 1.29 13.14 -3.76
N PRO A 76 0.88 12.17 -2.91
CA PRO A 76 1.29 12.20 -1.52
C PRO A 76 2.80 12.03 -1.34
N ALA A 77 3.48 11.29 -2.23
CA ALA A 77 4.93 11.15 -2.16
C ALA A 77 5.62 12.50 -2.29
N ASN A 78 5.22 13.31 -3.26
CA ASN A 78 5.79 14.65 -3.46
C ASN A 78 5.42 15.61 -2.33
N ARG A 79 4.22 15.47 -1.80
CA ARG A 79 3.75 16.33 -0.72
C ARG A 79 4.45 16.06 0.62
N LEU A 80 4.64 14.79 0.94
CA LEU A 80 5.08 14.37 2.27
C LEU A 80 6.55 13.96 2.33
N TYR A 81 7.09 13.47 1.23
CA TYR A 81 8.37 12.76 1.23
C TYR A 81 9.36 13.25 0.19
N SER A 82 9.18 14.45 -0.34
CA SER A 82 10.08 15.02 -1.34
C SER A 82 11.54 14.86 -0.94
N GLY A 83 12.36 14.34 -1.84
CA GLY A 83 13.79 14.14 -1.61
C GLY A 83 14.18 12.90 -0.79
N ARG A 84 13.22 12.18 -0.21
CA ARG A 84 13.55 11.01 0.61
C ARG A 84 13.93 9.81 -0.26
N THR A 85 14.99 9.13 0.13
CA THR A 85 15.54 7.98 -0.60
C THR A 85 15.30 6.65 0.10
N ASP A 86 14.64 6.67 1.25
CA ASP A 86 14.39 5.50 2.09
C ASP A 86 12.97 4.94 1.96
N LEU A 87 12.20 5.39 0.98
CA LEU A 87 10.83 4.95 0.80
C LEU A 87 10.74 3.61 0.10
N LEU A 88 9.77 2.83 0.57
CA LEU A 88 9.34 1.59 -0.07
C LEU A 88 7.93 1.74 -0.57
N LEU A 89 7.66 1.15 -1.72
CA LEU A 89 6.34 1.01 -2.28
C LEU A 89 5.83 -0.39 -1.98
N LEU A 90 4.76 -0.47 -1.21
CA LEU A 90 4.10 -1.73 -0.89
C LEU A 90 2.92 -1.91 -1.84
N ARG A 91 2.90 -3.00 -2.58
CA ARG A 91 1.71 -3.39 -3.35
C ARG A 91 0.84 -4.29 -2.49
N ILE A 92 -0.45 -4.02 -2.49
CA ILE A 92 -1.39 -4.63 -1.56
C ILE A 92 -2.45 -5.38 -2.32
N ASP A 93 -2.71 -6.60 -1.87
CA ASP A 93 -3.87 -7.34 -2.31
C ASP A 93 -5.07 -6.95 -1.46
N ALA A 94 -5.99 -6.19 -2.04
CA ALA A 94 -7.17 -5.71 -1.33
C ALA A 94 -8.03 -6.85 -0.75
N ALA A 95 -8.03 -8.01 -1.40
CA ALA A 95 -8.79 -9.16 -0.93
C ALA A 95 -8.26 -9.76 0.38
N ARG A 96 -7.03 -9.41 0.74
CA ARG A 96 -6.40 -9.91 1.98
C ARG A 96 -6.48 -8.91 3.14
N LEU A 97 -7.08 -7.77 2.90
CA LEU A 97 -7.28 -6.79 3.96
C LEU A 97 -8.38 -7.26 4.91
N THR A 98 -8.18 -7.03 6.20
CA THR A 98 -9.11 -7.44 7.24
C THR A 98 -9.95 -6.30 7.78
N SER A 99 -9.64 -5.09 7.38
CA SER A 99 -10.36 -3.88 7.77
C SER A 99 -10.97 -3.20 6.54
N PRO A 100 -12.00 -2.37 6.73
CA PRO A 100 -12.66 -1.72 5.60
C PRO A 100 -11.77 -0.67 4.95
N VAL A 101 -11.88 -0.58 3.64
CA VAL A 101 -11.27 0.49 2.84
C VAL A 101 -12.39 1.44 2.41
N ARG A 102 -12.20 2.71 2.67
CA ARG A 102 -13.11 3.77 2.23
C ARG A 102 -12.40 4.68 1.26
N TRP A 103 -13.08 5.04 0.21
CA TRP A 103 -12.58 5.98 -0.79
C TRP A 103 -13.06 7.38 -0.41
N GLU A 104 -12.13 8.21 -0.01
CA GLU A 104 -12.43 9.52 0.57
C GLU A 104 -11.58 10.61 -0.08
N PRO A 105 -12.05 11.86 -0.08
CA PRO A 105 -11.25 12.96 -0.61
C PRO A 105 -9.88 13.06 0.07
N GLY A 106 -8.89 13.49 -0.70
CA GLY A 106 -7.58 13.81 -0.17
C GLY A 106 -7.56 15.16 0.55
N VAL A 107 -6.38 15.80 0.55
CA VAL A 107 -6.25 17.13 1.13
C VAL A 107 -6.77 18.21 0.18
N PRO A 108 -7.06 19.43 0.66
CA PRO A 108 -7.62 20.51 -0.19
C PRO A 108 -6.77 20.87 -1.40
N SER A 109 -5.46 20.58 -1.38
CA SER A 109 -4.57 20.83 -2.50
C SER A 109 -4.64 19.77 -3.60
N ASP A 110 -5.28 18.65 -3.34
CA ASP A 110 -5.49 17.62 -4.36
C ASP A 110 -6.66 18.02 -5.27
N PRO A 111 -6.72 17.45 -6.50
CA PRO A 111 -7.87 17.68 -7.36
C PRO A 111 -9.17 17.35 -6.63
N GLY A 112 -10.16 18.25 -6.68
CA GLY A 112 -11.37 18.17 -5.84
C GLY A 112 -12.24 16.93 -6.02
N GLU A 113 -12.10 16.23 -7.16
CA GLU A 113 -12.84 15.02 -7.45
C GLU A 113 -12.03 13.74 -7.14
N MET A 114 -10.76 13.91 -6.75
CA MET A 114 -9.88 12.78 -6.50
C MET A 114 -10.14 12.20 -5.12
N VAL A 115 -10.34 10.90 -5.08
CA VAL A 115 -10.49 10.15 -3.83
C VAL A 115 -9.34 9.19 -3.66
N PHE A 116 -8.98 8.98 -2.40
CA PHE A 116 -7.91 8.06 -2.02
C PHE A 116 -8.48 6.94 -1.16
N PRO A 117 -7.94 5.73 -1.30
CA PRO A 117 -8.36 4.64 -0.42
C PRO A 117 -7.76 4.83 0.98
N HIS A 118 -8.58 4.75 1.99
CA HIS A 118 -8.19 4.80 3.39
C HIS A 118 -8.55 3.48 4.06
N LEU A 119 -7.55 2.82 4.64
CA LEU A 119 -7.73 1.56 5.35
C LEU A 119 -7.99 1.85 6.83
N TYR A 120 -9.17 1.50 7.30
CA TYR A 120 -9.58 1.75 8.69
C TYR A 120 -9.16 0.61 9.62
N GLY A 121 -7.89 0.36 9.69
CA GLY A 121 -7.25 -0.62 10.53
C GLY A 121 -5.79 -0.81 10.14
N ALA A 122 -5.08 -1.65 10.87
CA ALA A 122 -3.70 -1.96 10.56
C ALA A 122 -3.59 -2.67 9.21
N LEU A 123 -2.48 -2.46 8.51
CA LEU A 123 -2.19 -3.13 7.25
C LEU A 123 -1.49 -4.45 7.56
N PRO A 124 -2.14 -5.61 7.32
CA PRO A 124 -1.49 -6.88 7.54
C PRO A 124 -0.31 -7.07 6.57
N CYS A 125 0.82 -7.51 7.06
CA CYS A 125 1.95 -7.86 6.18
C CYS A 125 1.55 -8.93 5.16
N ALA A 126 0.67 -9.84 5.55
CA ALA A 126 0.16 -10.89 4.66
C ALA A 126 -0.61 -10.35 3.44
N ALA A 127 -1.08 -9.12 3.50
CA ALA A 127 -1.76 -8.47 2.37
C ALA A 127 -0.78 -7.81 1.40
N VAL A 128 0.49 -7.67 1.77
CA VAL A 128 1.51 -7.05 0.93
C VAL A 128 2.09 -8.10 -0.01
N ILE A 129 1.92 -7.88 -1.31
CA ILE A 129 2.33 -8.84 -2.34
C ILE A 129 3.69 -8.52 -2.95
N SER A 130 4.14 -7.28 -2.84
CA SER A 130 5.50 -6.91 -3.24
C SER A 130 5.97 -5.66 -2.52
N VAL A 131 7.26 -5.55 -2.37
CA VAL A 131 7.94 -4.42 -1.74
C VAL A 131 9.08 -3.99 -2.65
N THR A 132 9.05 -2.75 -3.11
CA THR A 132 10.09 -2.20 -3.99
C THR A 132 10.53 -0.83 -3.51
N PRO A 133 11.79 -0.45 -3.74
CA PRO A 133 12.20 0.92 -3.48
C PRO A 133 11.41 1.90 -4.36
N TYR A 134 11.02 3.03 -3.77
CA TYR A 134 10.39 4.11 -4.51
C TYR A 134 11.27 5.35 -4.37
N LEU A 135 12.04 5.62 -5.41
CA LEU A 135 13.09 6.62 -5.38
C LEU A 135 12.69 7.86 -6.16
N PRO A 136 13.03 9.05 -5.64
CA PRO A 136 12.83 10.29 -6.37
C PRO A 136 13.88 10.44 -7.49
N ALA A 137 13.56 11.28 -8.46
CA ALA A 137 14.53 11.74 -9.43
C ALA A 137 15.57 12.67 -8.76
N ALA A 138 16.57 13.09 -9.54
CA ALA A 138 17.66 13.92 -9.03
C ALA A 138 17.20 15.25 -8.39
N ASP A 139 16.03 15.75 -8.82
CA ASP A 139 15.43 16.97 -8.27
C ASP A 139 14.61 16.72 -6.99
N GLY A 140 14.55 15.50 -6.51
CA GLY A 140 13.77 15.10 -5.33
C GLY A 140 12.30 14.80 -5.61
N HIS A 141 11.89 14.86 -6.86
CA HIS A 141 10.49 14.65 -7.26
C HIS A 141 10.22 13.20 -7.59
N PHE A 142 9.05 12.70 -7.16
CA PHE A 142 8.60 11.36 -7.48
C PHE A 142 7.74 11.38 -8.74
N SER A 143 8.07 10.54 -9.69
CA SER A 143 7.29 10.37 -10.91
C SER A 143 6.13 9.40 -10.71
N PRO A 144 5.05 9.55 -11.50
CA PRO A 144 4.00 8.53 -11.52
C PRO A 144 4.58 7.15 -11.82
N LEU A 145 3.97 6.12 -11.26
CA LEU A 145 4.37 4.77 -11.57
C LEU A 145 4.00 4.43 -13.01
N PRO A 146 4.83 3.65 -13.72
CA PRO A 146 4.45 3.15 -15.03
C PRO A 146 3.21 2.26 -14.92
N SER A 147 2.30 2.45 -15.83
CA SER A 147 1.10 1.61 -15.95
C SER A 147 1.41 0.23 -16.50
#